data_3214dd1e5ba4303b1fe2bfada2193e10
#
_entry.id   3214dd1e5ba4303b1fe2bfada2193e10
#
_cell.length_a   1.000
_cell.length_b   1.000
_cell.length_c   1.000
_cell.angle_alpha   90.00
_cell.angle_beta   90.00
_cell.angle_gamma   90.00
#
_symmetry.space_group_name_H-M   'P 1'
#
loop_
_entity.id
_entity.type
_entity.pdbx_description
1 polymer ?
#
loop_
_entity_poly.entity_id
_entity_poly.type
_entity_poly.pdbx_seq_one_letter_code
_entity_poly.pdbx_strand_id
1 'polypeptide(L)'
;MGKTTSMPISELVPCGEDTYNNISVQTLDAYGRTDKNYVWTDAGGESWDQIGWVDDENNLVTDVTFAPGQALWVGASSANQSLQTAGSVGQSDVVVKLCAGGILAGNPFPVAMTLGDLIPSGESTYNNISVQILDAYGRTDKNYVWTDAGGESWDQIGWVDDENNLVTDVVISAGQGLWIGGSSAEQYITFPAPEL
;
A
#
# COMPACT_ATOMS: atom_id res chain seq x y z
N MET A 1 2.37 -8.83 1.56
CA MET A 1 3.16 -9.55 0.54
C MET A 1 2.93 -8.88 -0.79
N GLY A 2 3.97 -8.33 -1.40
CA GLY A 2 3.84 -7.70 -2.69
C GLY A 2 3.85 -8.74 -3.81
N LYS A 3 2.92 -8.60 -4.74
CA LYS A 3 2.99 -9.27 -6.05
C LYS A 3 3.34 -8.22 -7.08
N THR A 4 4.20 -8.57 -8.00
CA THR A 4 4.54 -7.73 -9.15
C THR A 4 3.58 -7.93 -10.33
N THR A 5 2.59 -8.78 -10.16
CA THR A 5 1.45 -8.98 -11.06
C THR A 5 0.16 -8.61 -10.32
N SER A 6 -0.88 -8.23 -11.05
CA SER A 6 -2.19 -8.00 -10.46
C SER A 6 -2.66 -9.23 -9.69
N MET A 7 -3.21 -9.01 -8.50
CA MET A 7 -3.62 -10.06 -7.58
C MET A 7 -5.15 -10.05 -7.46
N PRO A 8 -5.85 -11.13 -7.82
CA PRO A 8 -7.28 -11.23 -7.57
C PRO A 8 -7.55 -11.31 -6.06
N ILE A 9 -8.68 -10.74 -5.62
CA ILE A 9 -9.09 -10.74 -4.21
C ILE A 9 -9.22 -12.16 -3.65
N SER A 10 -9.58 -13.12 -4.49
CA SER A 10 -9.70 -14.54 -4.13
C SER A 10 -8.39 -15.21 -3.69
N GLU A 11 -7.25 -14.57 -3.97
CA GLU A 11 -5.93 -15.05 -3.49
C GLU A 11 -5.56 -14.51 -2.09
N LEU A 12 -6.34 -13.58 -1.56
CA LEU A 12 -6.23 -13.17 -0.16
C LEU A 12 -7.01 -14.16 0.70
N VAL A 13 -6.30 -14.98 1.46
CA VAL A 13 -6.91 -16.03 2.28
C VAL A 13 -6.79 -15.63 3.75
N PRO A 14 -7.91 -15.35 4.41
CA PRO A 14 -7.94 -15.15 5.86
C PRO A 14 -7.55 -16.42 6.62
N CYS A 15 -6.79 -16.25 7.67
CA CYS A 15 -6.34 -17.32 8.57
C CYS A 15 -6.42 -16.87 10.02
N GLY A 16 -6.65 -17.83 10.91
CA GLY A 16 -6.73 -17.57 12.34
C GLY A 16 -8.10 -17.93 12.92
N GLU A 17 -8.37 -17.39 14.09
CA GLU A 17 -9.62 -17.65 14.81
C GLU A 17 -10.68 -16.63 14.41
N ASP A 18 -11.94 -17.07 14.36
CA ASP A 18 -13.12 -16.21 14.14
C ASP A 18 -13.02 -15.30 12.91
N THR A 19 -12.63 -15.86 11.75
CA THR A 19 -12.46 -15.09 10.52
C THR A 19 -13.78 -14.61 9.92
N TYR A 20 -14.87 -15.31 10.18
CA TYR A 20 -16.19 -15.00 9.62
C TYR A 20 -16.68 -13.60 10.01
N ASN A 21 -16.93 -12.76 9.00
CA ASN A 21 -17.34 -11.35 9.13
C ASN A 21 -16.43 -10.46 10.00
N ASN A 22 -15.23 -10.94 10.33
CA ASN A 22 -14.31 -10.25 11.22
C ASN A 22 -13.06 -9.74 10.52
N ILE A 23 -12.86 -10.10 9.26
CA ILE A 23 -11.75 -9.61 8.43
C ILE A 23 -12.33 -8.83 7.26
N SER A 24 -11.84 -7.62 7.06
CA SER A 24 -12.21 -6.78 5.93
C SER A 24 -10.98 -6.27 5.18
N VAL A 25 -11.16 -6.01 3.90
CA VAL A 25 -10.17 -5.38 3.02
C VAL A 25 -10.80 -4.17 2.37
N GLN A 26 -10.15 -3.02 2.48
CA GLN A 26 -10.65 -1.77 1.92
C GLN A 26 -9.64 -1.18 0.95
N THR A 27 -10.14 -0.64 -0.15
CA THR A 27 -9.41 0.30 -0.99
C THR A 27 -9.74 1.73 -0.57
N LEU A 28 -8.77 2.62 -0.71
CA LEU A 28 -8.97 4.03 -0.39
C LEU A 28 -8.93 4.86 -1.67
N ASP A 29 -9.75 5.92 -1.70
CA ASP A 29 -9.72 6.91 -2.76
C ASP A 29 -8.52 7.88 -2.59
N ALA A 30 -8.34 8.81 -3.53
CA ALA A 30 -7.27 9.81 -3.50
C ALA A 30 -7.33 10.78 -2.31
N TYR A 31 -8.39 10.73 -1.51
CA TYR A 31 -8.57 11.53 -0.31
C TYR A 31 -8.46 10.72 0.99
N GLY A 32 -8.06 9.44 0.88
CA GLY A 32 -7.92 8.54 2.04
C GLY A 32 -9.24 8.02 2.59
N ARG A 33 -10.36 8.15 1.86
CA ARG A 33 -11.65 7.62 2.26
C ARG A 33 -11.85 6.24 1.66
N THR A 34 -12.57 5.38 2.34
CA THR A 34 -12.95 4.06 1.81
C THR A 34 -13.68 4.23 0.46
N ASP A 35 -13.11 3.65 -0.58
CA ASP A 35 -13.71 3.56 -1.91
C ASP A 35 -14.53 2.28 -2.05
N LYS A 36 -13.93 1.14 -1.71
CA LYS A 36 -14.58 -0.17 -1.67
C LYS A 36 -14.26 -0.88 -0.38
N ASN A 37 -15.20 -1.66 0.11
CA ASN A 37 -15.03 -2.50 1.27
C ASN A 37 -15.47 -3.92 0.95
N TYR A 38 -14.66 -4.89 1.34
CA TYR A 38 -14.93 -6.32 1.16
C TYR A 38 -14.78 -7.02 2.50
N VAL A 39 -15.73 -7.86 2.83
CA VAL A 39 -15.74 -8.63 4.08
C VAL A 39 -15.63 -10.12 3.76
N TRP A 40 -14.86 -10.85 4.55
CA TRP A 40 -14.73 -12.29 4.38
C TRP A 40 -15.89 -13.02 5.02
N THR A 41 -16.48 -13.96 4.26
CA THR A 41 -17.47 -14.94 4.75
C THR A 41 -16.93 -16.35 4.58
N ASP A 42 -17.12 -17.22 5.56
CA ASP A 42 -16.59 -18.59 5.58
C ASP A 42 -17.63 -19.65 5.94
N ALA A 43 -18.86 -19.41 5.59
CA ALA A 43 -19.97 -20.34 5.88
C ALA A 43 -20.15 -20.67 7.37
N GLY A 44 -20.02 -19.69 8.24
CA GLY A 44 -20.08 -19.73 9.72
C GLY A 44 -21.07 -20.68 10.43
N GLY A 45 -21.38 -21.78 9.81
CA GLY A 45 -22.28 -22.83 10.29
C GLY A 45 -23.62 -22.93 9.54
N GLU A 46 -23.89 -21.99 8.65
CA GLU A 46 -25.10 -22.03 7.83
C GLU A 46 -24.80 -22.53 6.41
N SER A 47 -25.54 -23.50 5.93
CA SER A 47 -25.28 -24.20 4.66
C SER A 47 -25.49 -23.37 3.40
N TRP A 48 -26.05 -22.16 3.54
CA TRP A 48 -26.34 -21.22 2.44
C TRP A 48 -25.36 -20.04 2.41
N ASP A 49 -24.48 -19.93 3.40
CA ASP A 49 -23.43 -18.93 3.40
C ASP A 49 -22.41 -19.22 2.28
N GLN A 50 -22.01 -18.18 1.58
CA GLN A 50 -20.98 -18.28 0.57
C GLN A 50 -19.60 -18.17 1.23
N ILE A 51 -18.62 -18.92 0.75
CA ILE A 51 -17.24 -18.80 1.20
C ILE A 51 -16.50 -17.88 0.24
N GLY A 52 -15.99 -16.77 0.75
CA GLY A 52 -15.22 -15.81 -0.04
C GLY A 52 -15.39 -14.37 0.43
N TRP A 53 -14.94 -13.46 -0.37
CA TRP A 53 -15.10 -12.04 -0.16
C TRP A 53 -16.46 -11.57 -0.70
N VAL A 54 -17.16 -10.78 0.08
CA VAL A 54 -18.43 -10.15 -0.34
C VAL A 54 -18.30 -8.62 -0.29
N ASP A 55 -19.04 -7.95 -1.16
CA ASP A 55 -19.16 -6.50 -1.19
C ASP A 55 -20.21 -5.99 -0.17
N ASP A 56 -20.45 -4.68 -0.15
CA ASP A 56 -21.41 -4.03 0.74
C ASP A 56 -22.86 -4.45 0.47
N GLU A 57 -23.15 -5.03 -0.71
CA GLU A 57 -24.45 -5.60 -1.07
C GLU A 57 -24.55 -7.10 -0.78
N ASN A 58 -23.52 -7.67 -0.14
CA ASN A 58 -23.41 -9.10 0.19
C ASN A 58 -23.32 -10.02 -1.03
N ASN A 59 -22.81 -9.51 -2.18
CA ASN A 59 -22.54 -10.32 -3.35
C ASN A 59 -21.12 -10.88 -3.28
N LEU A 60 -20.96 -12.15 -3.63
CA LEU A 60 -19.64 -12.78 -3.73
C LEU A 60 -18.81 -12.10 -4.85
N VAL A 61 -17.59 -11.72 -4.51
CA VAL A 61 -16.70 -10.99 -5.39
C VAL A 61 -15.54 -11.90 -5.81
N THR A 62 -15.39 -12.12 -7.12
CA THR A 62 -14.35 -13.00 -7.69
C THR A 62 -13.46 -12.31 -8.71
N ASP A 63 -13.89 -11.18 -9.27
CA ASP A 63 -13.28 -10.48 -10.39
C ASP A 63 -12.52 -9.21 -9.99
N VAL A 64 -12.53 -8.85 -8.71
CA VAL A 64 -11.74 -7.74 -8.19
C VAL A 64 -10.27 -8.09 -8.18
N THR A 65 -9.44 -7.21 -8.75
CA THR A 65 -7.99 -7.36 -8.79
C THR A 65 -7.29 -6.13 -8.25
N PHE A 66 -6.19 -6.34 -7.55
CA PHE A 66 -5.34 -5.29 -7.02
C PHE A 66 -4.08 -5.16 -7.86
N ALA A 67 -3.72 -3.93 -8.21
CA ALA A 67 -2.52 -3.66 -8.99
C ALA A 67 -1.24 -3.89 -8.17
N PRO A 68 -0.09 -4.17 -8.80
CA PRO A 68 1.20 -4.18 -8.12
C PRO A 68 1.47 -2.84 -7.43
N GLY A 69 1.95 -2.90 -6.18
CA GLY A 69 2.20 -1.71 -5.38
C GLY A 69 0.96 -1.04 -4.78
N GLN A 70 -0.25 -1.47 -5.14
CA GLN A 70 -1.46 -1.01 -4.46
C GLN A 70 -1.49 -1.59 -3.04
N ALA A 71 -1.62 -0.73 -2.04
CA ALA A 71 -1.85 -1.15 -0.68
C ALA A 71 -3.35 -1.23 -0.35
N LEU A 72 -3.66 -2.00 0.67
CA LEU A 72 -5.01 -2.23 1.15
C LEU A 72 -5.05 -1.90 2.63
N TRP A 73 -6.14 -1.33 3.07
CA TRP A 73 -6.44 -1.26 4.49
C TRP A 73 -7.06 -2.58 4.93
N VAL A 74 -6.44 -3.24 5.90
CA VAL A 74 -6.93 -4.53 6.43
C VAL A 74 -7.51 -4.30 7.82
N GLY A 75 -8.78 -4.56 7.97
CA GLY A 75 -9.47 -4.60 9.26
C GLY A 75 -9.49 -6.02 9.81
N ALA A 76 -9.21 -6.17 11.10
CA ALA A 76 -9.31 -7.43 11.82
C ALA A 76 -9.89 -7.19 13.22
N SER A 77 -10.59 -8.18 13.77
CA SER A 77 -11.18 -8.11 15.12
C SER A 77 -10.23 -8.64 16.21
N SER A 78 -9.17 -9.36 15.82
CA SER A 78 -8.23 -10.02 16.74
C SER A 78 -6.80 -9.97 16.19
N ALA A 79 -5.82 -9.90 17.10
CA ALA A 79 -4.41 -10.00 16.76
C ALA A 79 -3.98 -11.40 16.27
N ASN A 80 -4.85 -12.42 16.44
CA ASN A 80 -4.60 -13.80 15.97
C ASN A 80 -5.12 -14.03 14.54
N GLN A 81 -5.59 -12.99 13.86
CA GLN A 81 -6.05 -13.04 12.47
C GLN A 81 -4.96 -12.55 11.54
N SER A 82 -4.87 -13.15 10.38
CA SER A 82 -3.92 -12.76 9.33
C SER A 82 -4.51 -12.95 7.94
N LEU A 83 -3.97 -12.21 6.97
CA LEU A 83 -4.20 -12.46 5.56
C LEU A 83 -2.96 -13.13 4.97
N GLN A 84 -3.17 -14.21 4.23
CA GLN A 84 -2.12 -14.91 3.51
C GLN A 84 -2.35 -14.80 2.01
N THR A 85 -1.27 -14.70 1.28
CA THR A 85 -1.25 -14.79 -0.18
C THR A 85 -0.02 -15.57 -0.61
N ALA A 86 -0.12 -16.29 -1.71
CA ALA A 86 0.99 -17.02 -2.31
C ALA A 86 1.26 -16.48 -3.72
N GLY A 87 2.51 -16.51 -4.14
CA GLY A 87 2.91 -16.06 -5.47
C GLY A 87 4.42 -16.06 -5.66
N SER A 88 4.86 -15.82 -6.90
CA SER A 88 6.27 -15.58 -7.21
C SER A 88 6.66 -14.15 -6.91
N VAL A 89 7.90 -13.96 -6.50
CA VAL A 89 8.50 -12.62 -6.33
C VAL A 89 8.90 -12.11 -7.70
N GLY A 90 8.43 -10.91 -8.06
CA GLY A 90 8.89 -10.24 -9.27
C GLY A 90 10.32 -9.75 -9.13
N GLN A 91 11.01 -9.73 -10.25
CA GLN A 91 12.41 -9.27 -10.37
C GLN A 91 12.51 -7.96 -11.16
N SER A 92 11.41 -7.23 -11.24
CA SER A 92 11.36 -5.94 -11.93
C SER A 92 10.84 -4.88 -10.97
N ASP A 93 11.31 -3.66 -11.16
CA ASP A 93 10.80 -2.49 -10.44
C ASP A 93 9.29 -2.36 -10.60
N VAL A 94 8.63 -1.92 -9.54
CA VAL A 94 7.22 -1.58 -9.56
C VAL A 94 7.07 -0.06 -9.57
N VAL A 95 6.53 0.46 -10.66
CA VAL A 95 6.27 1.89 -10.82
C VAL A 95 4.80 2.16 -10.54
N VAL A 96 4.54 3.01 -9.56
CA VAL A 96 3.20 3.41 -9.16
C VAL A 96 2.96 4.83 -9.63
N LYS A 97 1.89 5.03 -10.41
CA LYS A 97 1.45 6.36 -10.84
C LYS A 97 0.73 7.05 -9.68
N LEU A 98 1.12 8.27 -9.40
CA LEU A 98 0.48 9.09 -8.37
C LEU A 98 -0.75 9.81 -8.95
N CYS A 99 -1.57 10.34 -8.07
CA CYS A 99 -2.67 11.24 -8.40
C CYS A 99 -2.63 12.47 -7.49
N ALA A 100 -3.26 13.54 -7.94
CA ALA A 100 -3.43 14.71 -7.09
C ALA A 100 -4.22 14.33 -5.83
N GLY A 101 -3.64 14.61 -4.67
CA GLY A 101 -4.20 14.24 -3.37
C GLY A 101 -3.49 13.05 -2.71
N GLY A 102 -3.06 12.06 -3.48
CA GLY A 102 -2.30 10.92 -2.98
C GLY A 102 -2.96 9.57 -3.24
N ILE A 103 -2.24 8.52 -2.92
CA ILE A 103 -2.66 7.12 -3.02
C ILE A 103 -2.16 6.31 -1.82
N LEU A 104 -2.84 5.23 -1.51
CA LEU A 104 -2.32 4.20 -0.64
C LEU A 104 -1.52 3.21 -1.51
N ALA A 105 -0.21 3.18 -1.31
CA ALA A 105 0.69 2.25 -1.99
C ALA A 105 1.51 1.49 -0.94
N GLY A 106 2.15 0.39 -1.31
CA GLY A 106 2.91 -0.40 -0.36
C GLY A 106 4.09 -1.11 -0.99
N ASN A 107 5.05 -1.47 -0.14
CA ASN A 107 6.19 -2.27 -0.55
C ASN A 107 5.71 -3.57 -1.21
N PRO A 108 5.89 -3.72 -2.55
CA PRO A 108 5.38 -4.89 -3.27
C PRO A 108 6.26 -6.12 -3.12
N PHE A 109 7.37 -6.02 -2.43
CA PHE A 109 8.35 -7.10 -2.30
C PHE A 109 8.30 -7.75 -0.91
N PRO A 110 8.67 -9.03 -0.79
CA PRO A 110 8.65 -9.77 0.49
C PRO A 110 9.88 -9.48 1.37
N VAL A 111 10.64 -8.47 1.03
CA VAL A 111 11.81 -7.99 1.78
C VAL A 111 11.61 -6.53 2.16
N ALA A 112 12.21 -6.13 3.27
CA ALA A 112 12.23 -4.72 3.64
C ALA A 112 13.12 -3.93 2.66
N MET A 113 12.77 -2.66 2.48
CA MET A 113 13.57 -1.66 1.76
C MET A 113 13.71 -0.42 2.63
N THR A 114 14.51 0.53 2.21
CA THR A 114 14.61 1.82 2.89
C THR A 114 13.83 2.90 2.15
N LEU A 115 13.48 3.97 2.84
CA LEU A 115 12.85 5.13 2.21
C LEU A 115 13.76 5.73 1.12
N GLY A 116 15.08 5.67 1.32
CA GLY A 116 16.07 6.14 0.35
C GLY A 116 16.04 5.37 -0.98
N ASP A 117 15.51 4.16 -1.01
CA ASP A 117 15.37 3.35 -2.22
C ASP A 117 14.18 3.80 -3.08
N LEU A 118 13.21 4.51 -2.51
CA LEU A 118 12.05 5.01 -3.25
C LEU A 118 12.43 6.24 -4.07
N ILE A 119 12.31 6.13 -5.39
CA ILE A 119 12.72 7.20 -6.31
C ILE A 119 11.50 7.80 -7.00
N PRO A 120 11.18 9.06 -6.68
CA PRO A 120 10.19 9.83 -7.43
C PRO A 120 10.67 10.18 -8.83
N SER A 121 9.73 10.28 -9.76
CA SER A 121 9.98 10.72 -11.13
C SER A 121 8.76 11.42 -11.73
N GLY A 122 8.95 12.06 -12.87
CA GLY A 122 7.90 12.80 -13.55
C GLY A 122 8.02 14.31 -13.41
N GLU A 123 6.91 15.02 -13.51
CA GLU A 123 6.89 16.47 -13.51
C GLU A 123 6.85 17.05 -12.10
N SER A 124 7.62 18.12 -11.87
CA SER A 124 7.55 18.92 -10.63
C SER A 124 7.65 18.08 -9.34
N THR A 125 8.64 17.21 -9.25
CA THR A 125 8.81 16.32 -8.08
C THR A 125 9.25 17.07 -6.83
N TYR A 126 10.01 18.17 -6.98
CA TYR A 126 10.56 18.96 -5.87
C TYR A 126 9.46 19.49 -4.94
N ASN A 127 9.53 19.10 -3.66
CA ASN A 127 8.57 19.45 -2.60
C ASN A 127 7.09 19.13 -2.90
N ASN A 128 6.84 18.31 -3.91
CA ASN A 128 5.48 17.98 -4.35
C ASN A 128 5.12 16.50 -4.16
N ILE A 129 6.09 15.67 -3.76
CA ILE A 129 5.85 14.27 -3.43
C ILE A 129 6.18 14.05 -1.97
N SER A 130 5.26 13.43 -1.26
CA SER A 130 5.43 13.08 0.16
C SER A 130 5.13 11.60 0.40
N VAL A 131 5.82 11.01 1.37
CA VAL A 131 5.55 9.68 1.89
C VAL A 131 5.18 9.77 3.36
N GLN A 132 4.04 9.23 3.72
CA GLN A 132 3.58 9.18 5.10
C GLN A 132 3.55 7.73 5.58
N ILE A 133 4.19 7.49 6.70
CA ILE A 133 4.05 6.24 7.44
C ILE A 133 2.83 6.38 8.34
N LEU A 134 1.94 5.39 8.26
CA LEU A 134 0.70 5.38 9.02
C LEU A 134 0.84 4.52 10.27
N ASP A 135 0.23 4.95 11.36
CA ASP A 135 0.06 4.15 12.57
C ASP A 135 -1.02 3.05 12.37
N ALA A 136 -1.22 2.21 13.36
CA ALA A 136 -2.23 1.13 13.32
C ALA A 136 -3.69 1.63 13.19
N TYR A 137 -3.92 2.93 13.35
CA TYR A 137 -5.23 3.56 13.20
C TYR A 137 -5.37 4.37 11.90
N GLY A 138 -4.37 4.30 11.01
CA GLY A 138 -4.35 5.03 9.75
C GLY A 138 -4.03 6.51 9.86
N ARG A 139 -3.51 6.96 10.99
CA ARG A 139 -3.08 8.35 11.17
C ARG A 139 -1.61 8.47 10.76
N THR A 140 -1.24 9.61 10.21
CA THR A 140 0.17 9.91 9.92
C THR A 140 0.98 9.88 11.21
N ASP A 141 1.94 8.95 11.28
CA ASP A 141 2.94 8.88 12.33
C ASP A 141 4.16 9.72 11.94
N LYS A 142 4.63 9.57 10.70
CA LYS A 142 5.75 10.33 10.15
C LYS A 142 5.47 10.75 8.72
N ASN A 143 6.00 11.92 8.36
CA ASN A 143 5.89 12.47 7.02
C ASN A 143 7.27 12.82 6.47
N TYR A 144 7.51 12.49 5.22
CA TYR A 144 8.75 12.78 4.51
C TYR A 144 8.42 13.42 3.17
N VAL A 145 9.21 14.40 2.77
CA VAL A 145 9.04 15.13 1.52
C VAL A 145 10.27 14.93 0.64
N TRP A 146 10.06 14.78 -0.66
CA TRP A 146 11.15 14.65 -1.62
C TRP A 146 11.71 16.01 -1.99
N THR A 147 13.05 16.13 -1.92
CA THR A 147 13.81 17.26 -2.44
C THR A 147 14.75 16.79 -3.56
N ASP A 148 14.85 17.53 -4.64
CA ASP A 148 15.64 17.18 -5.82
C ASP A 148 16.55 18.33 -6.32
N ALA A 149 17.08 19.11 -5.42
CA ALA A 149 17.96 20.22 -5.72
C ALA A 149 17.38 21.30 -6.67
N GLY A 150 16.09 21.55 -6.59
CA GLY A 150 15.25 22.50 -7.36
C GLY A 150 15.86 23.74 -8.01
N GLY A 151 17.14 23.69 -8.30
CA GLY A 151 17.94 24.75 -8.92
C GLY A 151 18.94 25.43 -7.99
N GLU A 152 18.92 25.11 -6.70
CA GLU A 152 19.86 25.65 -5.74
C GLU A 152 20.93 24.61 -5.40
N SER A 153 22.20 25.03 -5.47
CA SER A 153 23.34 24.10 -5.31
C SER A 153 23.55 23.53 -3.90
N TRP A 154 22.80 24.02 -2.95
CA TRP A 154 22.87 23.60 -1.53
C TRP A 154 21.66 22.75 -1.11
N ASP A 155 20.68 22.58 -2.00
CA ASP A 155 19.59 21.65 -1.76
C ASP A 155 20.11 20.20 -1.75
N GLN A 156 19.63 19.44 -0.82
CA GLN A 156 19.92 18.01 -0.75
C GLN A 156 18.96 17.25 -1.67
N ILE A 157 19.46 16.18 -2.29
CA ILE A 157 18.63 15.29 -3.10
C ILE A 157 18.26 14.09 -2.24
N GLY A 158 16.96 13.88 -2.02
CA GLY A 158 16.47 12.75 -1.24
C GLY A 158 15.22 13.09 -0.44
N TRP A 159 14.87 12.21 0.45
CA TRP A 159 13.77 12.40 1.39
C TRP A 159 14.24 13.19 2.60
N VAL A 160 13.44 14.16 3.01
CA VAL A 160 13.67 14.95 4.22
C VAL A 160 12.50 14.81 5.19
N ASP A 161 12.82 14.89 6.48
CA ASP A 161 11.84 14.92 7.56
C ASP A 161 11.26 16.33 7.78
N ASP A 162 10.38 16.47 8.79
CA ASP A 162 9.74 17.74 9.14
C ASP A 162 10.74 18.80 9.65
N GLU A 163 11.96 18.38 10.04
CA GLU A 163 13.06 19.27 10.45
C GLU A 163 14.00 19.60 9.29
N ASN A 164 13.69 19.12 8.07
CA ASN A 164 14.48 19.26 6.86
C ASN A 164 15.84 18.53 6.90
N ASN A 165 15.95 17.45 7.68
CA ASN A 165 17.11 16.57 7.67
C ASN A 165 16.94 15.49 6.62
N LEU A 166 18.02 15.22 5.87
CA LEU A 166 18.04 14.10 4.91
C LEU A 166 17.91 12.76 5.64
N VAL A 167 17.00 11.93 5.15
CA VAL A 167 16.68 10.63 5.75
C VAL A 167 16.82 9.53 4.70
N THR A 168 17.66 8.54 4.98
CA THR A 168 17.94 7.43 4.04
C THR A 168 17.66 6.05 4.63
N ASP A 169 17.61 5.93 5.95
CA ASP A 169 17.63 4.68 6.70
C ASP A 169 16.28 4.26 7.31
N VAL A 170 15.22 4.99 7.01
CA VAL A 170 13.86 4.62 7.45
C VAL A 170 13.44 3.33 6.74
N VAL A 171 13.20 2.30 7.52
CA VAL A 171 12.84 0.97 7.01
C VAL A 171 11.36 0.90 6.67
N ILE A 172 11.06 0.46 5.45
CA ILE A 172 9.73 0.10 4.97
C ILE A 172 9.66 -1.43 4.94
N SER A 173 8.90 -2.00 5.84
CA SER A 173 8.77 -3.45 5.97
C SER A 173 8.13 -4.08 4.73
N ALA A 174 8.35 -5.39 4.54
CA ALA A 174 7.67 -6.16 3.52
C ALA A 174 6.13 -6.01 3.66
N GLY A 175 5.47 -5.60 2.57
CA GLY A 175 4.02 -5.41 2.54
C GLY A 175 3.50 -4.22 3.36
N GLN A 176 4.38 -3.38 3.91
CA GLN A 176 3.94 -2.17 4.62
C GLN A 176 3.28 -1.18 3.68
N GLY A 177 2.08 -0.73 4.03
CA GLY A 177 1.36 0.33 3.34
C GLY A 177 1.90 1.72 3.71
N LEU A 178 1.90 2.60 2.72
CA LEU A 178 2.31 4.00 2.81
C LEU A 178 1.23 4.87 2.17
N TRP A 179 0.97 6.04 2.75
CA TRP A 179 0.27 7.07 2.02
C TRP A 179 1.28 7.90 1.23
N ILE A 180 1.12 7.96 -0.09
CA ILE A 180 2.02 8.70 -0.96
C ILE A 180 1.25 9.86 -1.57
N GLY A 181 1.57 11.08 -1.15
CA GLY A 181 1.02 12.31 -1.68
C GLY A 181 1.69 12.72 -2.98
N GLY A 182 0.88 13.19 -3.93
CA GLY A 182 1.35 13.80 -5.17
C GLY A 182 0.57 15.07 -5.50
N SER A 183 1.14 15.93 -6.30
CA SER A 183 0.50 17.18 -6.77
C SER A 183 -0.06 17.05 -8.19
N SER A 184 0.35 16.02 -8.94
CA SER A 184 0.04 15.84 -10.36
C SER A 184 -0.14 14.36 -10.71
N ALA A 185 -0.94 14.09 -11.73
CA ALA A 185 -1.10 12.76 -12.30
C ALA A 185 0.08 12.31 -13.19
N GLU A 186 1.05 13.17 -13.44
CA GLU A 186 2.28 12.85 -14.19
C GLU A 186 3.49 12.65 -13.25
N GLN A 187 3.22 12.27 -12.02
CA GLN A 187 4.22 11.89 -11.04
C GLN A 187 4.13 10.39 -10.75
N TYR A 188 5.28 9.80 -10.47
CA TYR A 188 5.43 8.37 -10.24
C TYR A 188 6.37 8.14 -9.06
N ILE A 189 6.22 6.99 -8.39
CA ILE A 189 7.18 6.47 -7.43
C ILE A 189 7.61 5.07 -7.86
N THR A 190 8.91 4.81 -7.79
CA THR A 190 9.48 3.51 -8.13
C THR A 190 9.87 2.78 -6.85
N PHE A 191 9.38 1.56 -6.71
CA PHE A 191 9.83 0.57 -5.73
C PHE A 191 10.82 -0.34 -6.47
N PRO A 192 12.13 -0.25 -6.20
CA PRO A 192 13.12 -1.04 -6.92
C PRO A 192 13.02 -2.51 -6.55
N ALA A 193 13.27 -3.37 -7.54
CA ALA A 193 13.34 -4.81 -7.30
C ALA A 193 14.53 -5.14 -6.38
N PRO A 194 14.35 -6.07 -5.42
CA PRO A 194 15.45 -6.49 -4.57
C PRO A 194 16.52 -7.23 -5.38
N GLU A 195 17.78 -6.99 -5.04
CA GLU A 195 18.89 -7.83 -5.50
C GLU A 195 18.79 -9.20 -4.79
N LEU A 196 18.55 -10.27 -5.55
CA LEU A 196 18.40 -11.65 -5.08
C LEU A 196 19.69 -12.47 -5.29
#